data_bdcf62876a0a0865decf55ee8579f8c9
#
_entry.id   bdcf62876a0a0865decf55ee8579f8c9
#
_cell.length_a   1.000
_cell.length_b   1.000
_cell.length_c   1.000
_cell.angle_alpha   90.00
_cell.angle_beta   90.00
_cell.angle_gamma   90.00
#
_symmetry.space_group_name_H-M   'P 1'
#
loop_
_entity.id
_entity.type
_entity.pdbx_description
1 polymer ?
#
loop_
_entity_poly.entity_id
_entity_poly.type
_entity_poly.pdbx_seq_one_letter_code
_entity_poly.pdbx_strand_id
1 'polypeptide(L)'
;MKTLDLPELSADAAPEFVDAVSAKTWLENVPLANVGAAQQQLLAQLQEFNRYTTKAVSRLAALEVVREAVQFVEIEQARRFTNRALPMAEQESSVFDDTLALWEEMHLGYLRCLQGVIDDEPGIRAEAATVCQRALSYTGLKMFHRHRAYRQVPAHEWRALHEGYARAEELGVAEKPVKDYLNRDVNDTSPRIAYIRALLLGMANPNELSQRQLTFVAFLLERWAEKVEIAAEAPEEDVPPLIIDLQSDICPEREGPEAVEPRYLDVKRLAKSLRNRIGLLRKGESPAKLALGEDCVQPSCEQLLVFLYRQWCQARQPRAAERKRSADPVQACNDIAAIHYYVSGHVFKQPGEAKELTSAQRDQIAAFGRVSTRDEDDYSVVHGYVLEHWQIEDESSQGIKMVRRAGNPGKRYTHGQLIGVRPADSKSFMLGQIRWLMQNDAGDLYAGVRLLAGLPAATAVRPTGLNVMGAKYVQALSLTAVQALNAPPSLVLPSGWYKPKRVVEVYVEGDVKVRLTEMIERGSDQIGRAHV
;
A
#
# COMPACT_ATOMS: atom_id res chain seq x y z
N MET A 1 29.37 23.91 3.32
CA MET A 1 28.43 22.79 3.59
C MET A 1 28.57 22.31 5.03
N LYS A 2 27.45 21.93 5.68
CA LYS A 2 27.51 21.31 7.00
C LYS A 2 27.98 19.85 6.87
N THR A 3 28.81 19.41 7.82
CA THR A 3 29.16 17.98 8.00
C THR A 3 27.89 17.16 8.20
N LEU A 4 27.86 15.95 7.63
CA LEU A 4 26.74 15.02 7.80
C LEU A 4 26.79 14.42 9.21
N ASP A 5 25.63 14.17 9.80
CA ASP A 5 25.52 13.44 11.06
C ASP A 5 25.63 11.92 10.77
N LEU A 6 26.82 11.39 10.91
CA LEU A 6 27.16 10.00 10.61
C LEU A 6 27.64 9.28 11.87
N PRO A 7 27.33 7.98 12.02
CA PRO A 7 27.88 7.19 13.13
C PRO A 7 29.40 7.24 13.16
N GLU A 8 30.01 7.15 14.35
CA GLU A 8 31.44 7.17 14.50
C GLU A 8 32.12 5.98 13.81
N LEU A 9 33.35 6.22 13.29
CA LEU A 9 34.20 5.15 12.78
C LEU A 9 34.84 4.41 13.95
N SER A 10 35.11 3.12 13.77
CA SER A 10 35.72 2.28 14.81
C SER A 10 37.06 1.73 14.35
N ALA A 11 38.05 1.84 15.23
CA ALA A 11 39.35 1.22 14.98
C ALA A 11 39.29 -0.32 15.02
N ASP A 12 38.27 -0.88 15.66
CA ASP A 12 38.09 -2.33 15.80
C ASP A 12 37.27 -2.93 14.62
N ALA A 13 36.83 -2.10 13.68
CA ALA A 13 36.08 -2.58 12.51
C ALA A 13 37.01 -3.40 11.60
N ALA A 14 36.58 -4.61 11.26
CA ALA A 14 37.36 -5.56 10.48
C ALA A 14 36.51 -6.20 9.37
N PRO A 15 36.06 -5.43 8.37
CA PRO A 15 35.28 -5.97 7.26
C PRO A 15 36.14 -6.92 6.40
N GLU A 16 35.50 -7.93 5.79
CA GLU A 16 36.20 -8.88 4.91
C GLU A 16 36.55 -8.27 3.54
N PHE A 17 35.99 -7.11 3.21
CA PHE A 17 36.38 -6.33 2.03
C PHE A 17 36.56 -4.84 2.36
N VAL A 18 37.51 -4.21 1.66
CA VAL A 18 37.83 -2.78 1.86
C VAL A 18 37.85 -1.97 0.56
N ASP A 19 37.80 -2.67 -0.58
CA ASP A 19 37.83 -2.10 -1.93
C ASP A 19 37.04 -2.99 -2.93
N ALA A 20 36.97 -2.57 -4.19
CA ALA A 20 36.24 -3.27 -5.22
C ALA A 20 36.76 -4.69 -5.51
N VAL A 21 38.07 -4.91 -5.41
CA VAL A 21 38.70 -6.21 -5.70
C VAL A 21 38.36 -7.22 -4.61
N SER A 22 38.58 -6.84 -3.36
CA SER A 22 38.24 -7.69 -2.21
C SER A 22 36.73 -7.92 -2.11
N ALA A 23 35.90 -6.92 -2.40
CA ALA A 23 34.44 -7.07 -2.45
C ALA A 23 33.99 -8.10 -3.50
N LYS A 24 34.59 -8.08 -4.69
CA LYS A 24 34.29 -9.06 -5.74
C LYS A 24 34.64 -10.48 -5.31
N THR A 25 35.85 -10.68 -4.76
CA THR A 25 36.30 -11.98 -4.25
C THR A 25 35.41 -12.49 -3.12
N TRP A 26 35.01 -11.59 -2.20
CA TRP A 26 34.12 -11.94 -1.11
C TRP A 26 32.74 -12.39 -1.61
N LEU A 27 32.15 -11.68 -2.58
CA LEU A 27 30.85 -12.03 -3.16
C LEU A 27 30.80 -13.42 -3.80
N GLU A 28 31.92 -13.95 -4.30
CA GLU A 28 31.99 -15.31 -4.84
C GLU A 28 31.65 -16.39 -3.80
N ASN A 29 31.81 -16.06 -2.50
CA ASN A 29 31.53 -16.96 -1.38
C ASN A 29 30.16 -16.70 -0.71
N VAL A 30 29.43 -15.65 -1.09
CA VAL A 30 28.10 -15.35 -0.53
C VAL A 30 27.08 -16.34 -1.05
N PRO A 31 26.32 -17.05 -0.18
CA PRO A 31 25.39 -18.09 -0.58
C PRO A 31 24.08 -17.52 -1.14
N LEU A 32 24.12 -16.86 -2.31
CA LEU A 32 22.94 -16.20 -2.93
C LEU A 32 21.76 -17.15 -3.16
N ALA A 33 22.00 -18.45 -3.30
CA ALA A 33 20.94 -19.46 -3.37
C ALA A 33 20.15 -19.60 -2.06
N ASN A 34 20.77 -19.28 -0.91
CA ASN A 34 20.11 -19.17 0.38
C ASN A 34 19.94 -17.68 0.74
N VAL A 35 18.88 -17.08 0.21
CA VAL A 35 18.65 -15.63 0.28
C VAL A 35 18.68 -15.08 1.73
N GLY A 36 18.14 -15.85 2.70
CA GLY A 36 18.17 -15.43 4.10
C GLY A 36 19.59 -15.38 4.69
N ALA A 37 20.42 -16.39 4.41
CA ALA A 37 21.82 -16.39 4.84
C ALA A 37 22.64 -15.31 4.13
N ALA A 38 22.38 -15.11 2.83
CA ALA A 38 23.03 -14.05 2.06
C ALA A 38 22.69 -12.66 2.61
N GLN A 39 21.43 -12.39 2.96
CA GLN A 39 21.01 -11.13 3.57
C GLN A 39 21.76 -10.85 4.87
N GLN A 40 21.83 -11.84 5.76
CA GLN A 40 22.52 -11.68 7.05
C GLN A 40 24.01 -11.41 6.85
N GLN A 41 24.68 -12.11 5.91
CA GLN A 41 26.09 -11.87 5.61
C GLN A 41 26.33 -10.49 5.00
N LEU A 42 25.50 -10.09 4.01
CA LEU A 42 25.58 -8.76 3.41
C LEU A 42 25.39 -7.66 4.47
N LEU A 43 24.37 -7.81 5.33
CA LEU A 43 24.10 -6.85 6.39
C LEU A 43 25.28 -6.73 7.36
N ALA A 44 25.76 -7.85 7.89
CA ALA A 44 26.87 -7.84 8.83
C ALA A 44 28.15 -7.22 8.23
N GLN A 45 28.46 -7.55 6.98
CA GLN A 45 29.65 -7.02 6.31
C GLN A 45 29.51 -5.53 5.96
N LEU A 46 28.34 -5.07 5.55
CA LEU A 46 28.11 -3.64 5.31
C LEU A 46 28.16 -2.83 6.60
N GLN A 47 27.65 -3.37 7.73
CA GLN A 47 27.77 -2.76 9.05
C GLN A 47 29.24 -2.60 9.46
N GLU A 48 30.06 -3.63 9.31
CA GLU A 48 31.49 -3.55 9.58
C GLU A 48 32.20 -2.60 8.61
N PHE A 49 31.89 -2.67 7.33
CA PHE A 49 32.47 -1.80 6.30
C PHE A 49 32.12 -0.32 6.53
N ASN A 50 30.92 -0.01 6.98
CA ASN A 50 30.53 1.36 7.28
C ASN A 50 31.18 1.93 8.54
N ARG A 51 31.65 1.10 9.42
CA ARG A 51 32.43 1.50 10.60
C ARG A 51 33.95 1.59 10.32
N TYR A 52 34.39 1.00 9.23
CA TYR A 52 35.82 0.94 8.88
C TYR A 52 36.31 2.24 8.23
N THR A 53 37.53 2.66 8.56
CA THR A 53 38.18 3.84 7.96
C THR A 53 38.76 3.50 6.59
N THR A 54 38.20 4.04 5.53
CA THR A 54 38.72 3.90 4.16
C THR A 54 38.48 5.17 3.35
N LYS A 55 39.19 5.35 2.25
CA LYS A 55 38.98 6.48 1.32
C LYS A 55 37.62 6.42 0.69
N ALA A 56 36.94 7.58 0.52
CA ALA A 56 35.63 7.66 -0.08
C ALA A 56 35.55 7.03 -1.48
N VAL A 57 36.61 7.19 -2.29
CA VAL A 57 36.69 6.58 -3.63
C VAL A 57 36.74 5.05 -3.59
N SER A 58 37.47 4.48 -2.63
CA SER A 58 37.54 3.02 -2.44
C SER A 58 36.22 2.47 -1.92
N ARG A 59 35.59 3.19 -0.98
CA ARG A 59 34.25 2.87 -0.47
C ARG A 59 33.22 2.85 -1.61
N LEU A 60 33.18 3.90 -2.41
CA LEU A 60 32.27 3.98 -3.57
C LEU A 60 32.45 2.78 -4.50
N ALA A 61 33.71 2.47 -4.86
CA ALA A 61 34.00 1.36 -5.76
C ALA A 61 33.56 -0.01 -5.18
N ALA A 62 33.73 -0.24 -3.88
CA ALA A 62 33.28 -1.46 -3.21
C ALA A 62 31.72 -1.54 -3.18
N LEU A 63 31.04 -0.42 -2.84
CA LEU A 63 29.58 -0.37 -2.82
C LEU A 63 28.98 -0.63 -4.21
N GLU A 64 29.56 -0.08 -5.28
CA GLU A 64 29.09 -0.34 -6.65
C GLU A 64 29.21 -1.82 -7.04
N VAL A 65 30.18 -2.55 -6.48
CA VAL A 65 30.31 -4.00 -6.70
C VAL A 65 29.24 -4.79 -5.96
N VAL A 66 28.92 -4.46 -4.70
CA VAL A 66 27.96 -5.24 -3.90
C VAL A 66 26.50 -4.95 -4.23
N ARG A 67 26.20 -3.83 -4.92
CA ARG A 67 24.84 -3.37 -5.22
C ARG A 67 23.94 -4.42 -5.88
N GLU A 68 24.46 -5.17 -6.84
CA GLU A 68 23.68 -6.16 -7.59
C GLU A 68 23.24 -7.31 -6.69
N ALA A 69 24.15 -7.80 -5.85
CA ALA A 69 23.85 -8.85 -4.88
C ALA A 69 22.82 -8.38 -3.82
N VAL A 70 22.98 -7.16 -3.31
CA VAL A 70 22.02 -6.55 -2.39
C VAL A 70 20.64 -6.43 -3.03
N GLN A 71 20.54 -5.90 -4.25
CA GLN A 71 19.26 -5.76 -4.94
C GLN A 71 18.60 -7.12 -5.18
N PHE A 72 19.36 -8.13 -5.59
CA PHE A 72 18.83 -9.48 -5.80
C PHE A 72 18.23 -10.04 -4.50
N VAL A 73 18.99 -9.99 -3.42
CA VAL A 73 18.55 -10.49 -2.10
C VAL A 73 17.29 -9.77 -1.64
N GLU A 74 17.25 -8.45 -1.76
CA GLU A 74 16.13 -7.65 -1.29
C GLU A 74 14.85 -7.86 -2.12
N ILE A 75 14.96 -8.04 -3.43
CA ILE A 75 13.81 -8.39 -4.29
C ILE A 75 13.20 -9.73 -3.86
N GLU A 76 14.03 -10.72 -3.57
CA GLU A 76 13.57 -12.05 -3.15
C GLU A 76 12.97 -12.03 -1.72
N GLN A 77 13.61 -11.35 -0.78
CA GLN A 77 13.11 -11.22 0.60
C GLN A 77 11.79 -10.44 0.65
N ALA A 78 11.64 -9.40 -0.16
CA ALA A 78 10.42 -8.62 -0.20
C ALA A 78 9.15 -9.46 -0.53
N ARG A 79 9.29 -10.59 -1.21
CA ARG A 79 8.18 -11.52 -1.48
C ARG A 79 7.59 -12.13 -0.21
N ARG A 80 8.32 -12.13 0.90
CA ARG A 80 7.90 -12.74 2.16
C ARG A 80 6.96 -11.85 2.96
N PHE A 81 7.04 -10.52 2.82
CA PHE A 81 6.18 -9.57 3.51
C PHE A 81 5.24 -8.77 2.59
N THR A 82 5.43 -8.78 1.28
CA THR A 82 4.51 -8.11 0.34
C THR A 82 3.29 -8.98 0.02
N ASN A 83 2.17 -8.36 -0.32
CA ASN A 83 0.87 -9.02 -0.54
C ASN A 83 0.38 -9.82 0.69
N ARG A 84 0.72 -9.38 1.88
CA ARG A 84 0.26 -9.97 3.13
C ARG A 84 -0.83 -9.12 3.77
N ALA A 85 -1.66 -9.78 4.57
CA ALA A 85 -2.66 -9.08 5.36
C ALA A 85 -2.01 -8.40 6.59
N LEU A 86 -2.57 -7.27 7.04
CA LEU A 86 -2.11 -6.51 8.20
C LEU A 86 -2.97 -6.76 9.44
N PRO A 87 -2.39 -6.66 10.64
CA PRO A 87 -0.98 -6.40 10.93
C PRO A 87 -0.07 -7.54 10.46
N MET A 88 1.19 -7.21 10.19
CA MET A 88 2.18 -8.23 9.77
C MET A 88 2.38 -9.27 10.88
N ALA A 89 2.59 -10.53 10.48
CA ALA A 89 3.02 -11.55 11.42
C ALA A 89 4.48 -11.29 11.85
N GLU A 90 4.88 -11.79 13.01
CA GLU A 90 6.22 -11.59 13.57
C GLU A 90 7.34 -11.92 12.58
N GLN A 91 7.25 -13.07 11.91
CA GLN A 91 8.22 -13.48 10.89
C GLN A 91 8.24 -12.56 9.66
N GLU A 92 7.07 -12.03 9.25
CA GLU A 92 6.98 -11.07 8.14
C GLU A 92 7.60 -9.73 8.53
N SER A 93 7.36 -9.28 9.78
CA SER A 93 7.95 -8.05 10.32
C SER A 93 9.47 -8.15 10.44
N SER A 94 10.00 -9.27 10.96
CA SER A 94 11.44 -9.49 11.04
C SER A 94 12.13 -9.39 9.68
N VAL A 95 11.57 -10.04 8.65
CA VAL A 95 12.13 -9.96 7.28
C VAL A 95 12.03 -8.55 6.71
N PHE A 96 10.95 -7.83 7.01
CA PHE A 96 10.80 -6.43 6.61
C PHE A 96 11.85 -5.53 7.29
N ASP A 97 12.07 -5.71 8.58
CA ASP A 97 13.06 -4.93 9.36
C ASP A 97 14.49 -5.21 8.87
N ASP A 98 14.84 -6.49 8.60
CA ASP A 98 16.13 -6.87 8.01
C ASP A 98 16.32 -6.26 6.60
N THR A 99 15.24 -6.20 5.80
CA THR A 99 15.27 -5.55 4.48
C THR A 99 15.56 -4.06 4.61
N LEU A 100 14.87 -3.37 5.53
CA LEU A 100 15.15 -1.94 5.76
C LEU A 100 16.57 -1.70 6.29
N ALA A 101 17.06 -2.57 7.19
CA ALA A 101 18.41 -2.46 7.73
C ALA A 101 19.47 -2.57 6.62
N LEU A 102 19.32 -3.49 5.68
CA LEU A 102 20.25 -3.65 4.57
C LEU A 102 20.24 -2.44 3.63
N TRP A 103 19.06 -1.87 3.34
CA TRP A 103 18.95 -0.61 2.58
C TRP A 103 19.55 0.57 3.34
N GLU A 104 19.40 0.61 4.67
CA GLU A 104 20.01 1.65 5.51
C GLU A 104 21.53 1.59 5.47
N GLU A 105 22.12 0.41 5.54
CA GLU A 105 23.58 0.27 5.45
C GLU A 105 24.12 0.66 4.07
N MET A 106 23.40 0.35 3.00
CA MET A 106 23.77 0.85 1.68
C MET A 106 23.67 2.38 1.61
N HIS A 107 22.60 2.96 2.13
CA HIS A 107 22.43 4.41 2.21
C HIS A 107 23.55 5.07 3.01
N LEU A 108 23.85 4.57 4.21
CA LEU A 108 24.93 5.06 5.06
C LEU A 108 26.29 5.00 4.36
N GLY A 109 26.56 3.93 3.62
CA GLY A 109 27.77 3.80 2.82
C GLY A 109 27.95 4.93 1.81
N TYR A 110 26.87 5.28 1.09
CA TYR A 110 26.88 6.40 0.14
C TYR A 110 26.90 7.77 0.84
N LEU A 111 26.30 7.92 2.00
CA LEU A 111 26.44 9.15 2.81
C LEU A 111 27.89 9.37 3.26
N ARG A 112 28.63 8.30 3.60
CA ARG A 112 30.08 8.41 3.87
C ARG A 112 30.87 8.83 2.64
N CYS A 113 30.50 8.35 1.45
CA CYS A 113 31.09 8.83 0.20
C CYS A 113 30.74 10.32 -0.04
N LEU A 114 29.51 10.73 0.27
CA LEU A 114 29.09 12.13 0.17
C LEU A 114 29.86 13.04 1.15
N GLN A 115 30.14 12.56 2.37
CA GLN A 115 31.00 13.29 3.29
C GLN A 115 32.39 13.51 2.70
N GLY A 116 32.99 12.47 2.07
CA GLY A 116 34.26 12.63 1.35
C GLY A 116 34.22 13.66 0.22
N VAL A 117 33.07 13.78 -0.50
CA VAL A 117 32.85 14.85 -1.50
C VAL A 117 32.82 16.23 -0.83
N ILE A 118 32.16 16.35 0.32
CA ILE A 118 32.05 17.59 1.10
C ILE A 118 33.43 18.02 1.65
N ASP A 119 34.22 17.04 2.12
CA ASP A 119 35.55 17.25 2.66
C ASP A 119 36.64 17.40 1.59
N ASP A 120 36.25 17.39 0.31
CA ASP A 120 37.12 17.51 -0.87
C ASP A 120 38.25 16.44 -0.90
N GLU A 121 37.90 15.21 -0.51
CA GLU A 121 38.85 14.08 -0.59
C GLU A 121 39.33 13.88 -2.03
N PRO A 122 40.61 13.51 -2.25
CA PRO A 122 41.12 13.30 -3.60
C PRO A 122 40.42 12.18 -4.35
N GLY A 123 39.95 12.49 -5.57
CA GLY A 123 39.38 11.53 -6.53
C GLY A 123 37.88 11.31 -6.41
N ILE A 124 37.20 11.69 -5.31
CA ILE A 124 35.77 11.45 -5.15
C ILE A 124 34.89 12.55 -5.76
N ARG A 125 35.40 13.79 -5.91
CA ARG A 125 34.62 14.92 -6.39
C ARG A 125 34.04 14.73 -7.79
N ALA A 126 34.74 14.00 -8.66
CA ALA A 126 34.24 13.66 -9.99
C ALA A 126 32.97 12.78 -9.96
N GLU A 127 32.83 12.01 -8.89
CA GLU A 127 31.73 11.06 -8.68
C GLU A 127 30.57 11.65 -7.87
N ALA A 128 30.58 12.95 -7.55
CA ALA A 128 29.58 13.60 -6.71
C ALA A 128 28.14 13.36 -7.22
N ALA A 129 27.92 13.38 -8.55
CA ALA A 129 26.60 13.08 -9.13
C ALA A 129 26.17 11.65 -8.86
N THR A 130 27.06 10.69 -9.05
CA THR A 130 26.81 9.26 -8.75
C THR A 130 26.49 9.06 -7.28
N VAL A 131 27.28 9.64 -6.39
CA VAL A 131 27.11 9.53 -4.94
C VAL A 131 25.75 10.10 -4.50
N CYS A 132 25.38 11.31 -4.94
CA CYS A 132 24.10 11.94 -4.63
C CYS A 132 22.92 11.12 -5.18
N GLN A 133 23.02 10.63 -6.43
CA GLN A 133 21.99 9.83 -7.04
C GLN A 133 21.78 8.52 -6.27
N ARG A 134 22.87 7.84 -5.87
CA ARG A 134 22.79 6.62 -5.06
C ARG A 134 22.16 6.87 -3.70
N ALA A 135 22.63 7.88 -2.95
CA ALA A 135 22.06 8.22 -1.65
C ALA A 135 20.54 8.45 -1.74
N LEU A 136 20.08 9.24 -2.71
CA LEU A 136 18.65 9.50 -2.96
C LEU A 136 17.89 8.23 -3.38
N SER A 137 18.50 7.38 -4.21
CA SER A 137 17.87 6.13 -4.63
C SER A 137 17.66 5.18 -3.46
N TYR A 138 18.63 5.04 -2.56
CA TYR A 138 18.48 4.16 -1.39
C TYR A 138 17.49 4.70 -0.36
N THR A 139 17.40 6.02 -0.17
CA THR A 139 16.30 6.64 0.59
C THR A 139 14.94 6.29 -0.06
N GLY A 140 14.82 6.47 -1.37
CA GLY A 140 13.61 6.13 -2.11
C GLY A 140 13.24 4.64 -2.03
N LEU A 141 14.22 3.72 -2.03
CA LEU A 141 14.01 2.28 -1.86
C LEU A 141 13.49 1.93 -0.46
N LYS A 142 14.03 2.52 0.61
CA LYS A 142 13.49 2.37 1.97
C LYS A 142 12.01 2.79 2.01
N MET A 143 11.70 3.98 1.51
CA MET A 143 10.32 4.49 1.45
C MET A 143 9.41 3.58 0.62
N PHE A 144 9.89 3.08 -0.52
CA PHE A 144 9.14 2.15 -1.37
C PHE A 144 8.78 0.86 -0.64
N HIS A 145 9.73 0.26 0.10
CA HIS A 145 9.47 -0.95 0.86
C HIS A 145 8.51 -0.71 2.03
N ARG A 146 8.56 0.46 2.68
CA ARG A 146 7.55 0.86 3.67
C ARG A 146 6.16 0.95 3.02
N HIS A 147 6.04 1.59 1.87
CA HIS A 147 4.77 1.66 1.14
C HIS A 147 4.25 0.27 0.75
N ARG A 148 5.15 -0.63 0.29
CA ARG A 148 4.79 -2.02 -0.03
C ARG A 148 4.34 -2.83 1.19
N ALA A 149 4.78 -2.48 2.36
CA ALA A 149 4.37 -3.07 3.62
C ALA A 149 3.18 -2.33 4.28
N TYR A 150 2.65 -1.29 3.63
CA TYR A 150 1.67 -0.36 4.21
C TYR A 150 2.13 0.20 5.57
N ARG A 151 3.43 0.43 5.71
CA ARG A 151 4.03 1.08 6.88
C ARG A 151 4.15 2.57 6.63
N GLN A 152 3.97 3.34 7.68
CA GLN A 152 4.19 4.78 7.62
C GLN A 152 5.64 5.08 7.28
N VAL A 153 5.87 6.04 6.37
CA VAL A 153 7.19 6.63 6.17
C VAL A 153 7.43 7.64 7.29
N PRO A 154 8.47 7.46 8.12
CA PRO A 154 8.72 8.37 9.23
C PRO A 154 9.28 9.71 8.75
N ALA A 155 9.10 10.75 9.56
CA ALA A 155 9.51 12.13 9.26
C ALA A 155 11.01 12.24 8.91
N HIS A 156 11.88 11.48 9.60
CA HIS A 156 13.31 11.54 9.32
C HIS A 156 13.70 11.01 7.92
N GLU A 157 12.94 10.09 7.32
CA GLU A 157 13.21 9.63 5.94
C GLU A 157 12.80 10.68 4.91
N TRP A 158 11.68 11.41 5.14
CA TRP A 158 11.32 12.55 4.31
C TRP A 158 12.37 13.65 4.38
N ARG A 159 12.82 13.98 5.60
CA ARG A 159 13.91 14.95 5.81
C ARG A 159 15.18 14.53 5.08
N ALA A 160 15.62 13.27 5.24
CA ALA A 160 16.79 12.76 4.54
C ALA A 160 16.69 12.85 3.01
N LEU A 161 15.48 12.61 2.46
CA LEU A 161 15.22 12.75 1.04
C LEU A 161 15.36 14.22 0.58
N HIS A 162 14.75 15.17 1.30
CA HIS A 162 14.81 16.59 0.97
C HIS A 162 16.23 17.15 1.12
N GLU A 163 16.91 16.86 2.23
CA GLU A 163 18.30 17.24 2.47
C GLU A 163 19.25 16.67 1.42
N GLY A 164 19.07 15.39 1.04
CA GLY A 164 19.86 14.74 -0.01
C GLY A 164 19.76 15.46 -1.35
N TYR A 165 18.55 15.93 -1.72
CA TYR A 165 18.36 16.71 -2.94
C TYR A 165 18.96 18.13 -2.82
N ALA A 166 18.75 18.82 -1.69
CA ALA A 166 19.38 20.12 -1.43
C ALA A 166 20.92 20.06 -1.56
N ARG A 167 21.54 18.98 -1.07
CA ARG A 167 22.98 18.74 -1.24
C ARG A 167 23.40 18.58 -2.70
N ALA A 168 22.59 17.86 -3.50
CA ALA A 168 22.87 17.73 -4.94
C ALA A 168 22.78 19.08 -5.67
N GLU A 169 21.84 19.98 -5.27
CA GLU A 169 21.77 21.34 -5.77
C GLU A 169 22.97 22.18 -5.34
N GLU A 170 23.33 22.19 -4.05
CA GLU A 170 24.51 22.91 -3.52
C GLU A 170 25.81 22.51 -4.22
N LEU A 171 25.97 21.21 -4.55
CA LEU A 171 27.12 20.69 -5.28
C LEU A 171 27.06 20.97 -6.79
N GLY A 172 25.95 21.49 -7.32
CA GLY A 172 25.75 21.73 -8.75
C GLY A 172 25.68 20.45 -9.58
N VAL A 173 25.20 19.35 -8.98
CA VAL A 173 25.15 18.03 -9.64
C VAL A 173 23.72 17.47 -9.79
N ALA A 174 22.71 18.19 -9.33
CA ALA A 174 21.32 17.73 -9.35
C ALA A 174 20.86 17.22 -10.73
N GLU A 175 21.26 17.90 -11.79
CA GLU A 175 20.90 17.56 -13.19
C GLU A 175 21.95 16.70 -13.92
N LYS A 176 23.10 16.43 -13.31
CA LYS A 176 24.16 15.70 -13.99
C LYS A 176 23.72 14.25 -14.26
N PRO A 177 23.88 13.77 -15.52
CA PRO A 177 23.49 12.41 -15.88
C PRO A 177 24.36 11.37 -15.15
N VAL A 178 23.72 10.32 -14.68
CA VAL A 178 24.32 9.16 -14.03
C VAL A 178 23.78 7.89 -14.67
N LYS A 179 24.61 6.85 -14.81
CA LYS A 179 24.14 5.53 -15.25
C LYS A 179 23.78 4.68 -14.02
N ASP A 180 22.60 4.07 -14.07
CA ASP A 180 22.17 3.08 -13.08
C ASP A 180 21.63 1.82 -13.76
N TYR A 181 22.48 0.82 -13.85
CA TYR A 181 22.19 -0.45 -14.52
C TYR A 181 21.27 -1.37 -13.72
N LEU A 182 20.91 -1.00 -12.49
CA LEU A 182 19.94 -1.72 -11.68
C LEU A 182 18.48 -1.31 -11.98
N ASN A 183 18.27 -0.22 -12.72
CA ASN A 183 16.96 0.11 -13.27
C ASN A 183 16.59 -0.91 -14.36
N ARG A 184 15.30 -1.27 -14.43
CA ARG A 184 14.81 -2.29 -15.37
C ARG A 184 14.84 -1.83 -16.83
N ASP A 185 14.53 -0.55 -17.05
CA ASP A 185 14.10 -0.05 -18.35
C ASP A 185 14.94 1.12 -18.84
N VAL A 186 15.31 2.03 -17.96
CA VAL A 186 16.06 3.25 -18.29
C VAL A 186 17.25 3.38 -17.37
N ASN A 187 18.44 3.18 -17.96
CA ASN A 187 19.69 3.29 -17.19
C ASN A 187 20.14 4.74 -16.97
N ASP A 188 19.64 5.67 -17.80
CA ASP A 188 19.94 7.09 -17.64
C ASP A 188 19.11 7.71 -16.52
N THR A 189 19.77 8.29 -15.56
CA THR A 189 19.16 8.92 -14.38
C THR A 189 19.97 10.16 -13.94
N SER A 190 19.54 10.81 -12.87
CA SER A 190 20.24 11.91 -12.20
C SER A 190 19.80 11.98 -10.74
N PRO A 191 20.47 12.74 -9.88
CA PRO A 191 19.98 13.01 -8.52
C PRO A 191 18.54 13.55 -8.51
N ARG A 192 18.20 14.49 -9.42
CA ARG A 192 16.82 15.00 -9.57
C ARG A 192 15.83 13.89 -9.91
N ILE A 193 16.14 13.02 -10.86
CA ILE A 193 15.24 11.93 -11.26
C ILE A 193 15.01 10.96 -10.09
N ALA A 194 16.06 10.60 -9.35
CA ALA A 194 15.94 9.75 -8.17
C ALA A 194 15.04 10.38 -7.08
N TYR A 195 15.22 11.67 -6.84
CA TYR A 195 14.40 12.45 -5.90
C TYR A 195 12.92 12.49 -6.34
N ILE A 196 12.65 12.85 -7.60
CA ILE A 196 11.28 12.91 -8.14
C ILE A 196 10.58 11.55 -8.09
N ARG A 197 11.28 10.44 -8.34
CA ARG A 197 10.71 9.09 -8.22
C ARG A 197 10.15 8.84 -6.82
N ALA A 198 10.92 9.15 -5.78
CA ALA A 198 10.49 8.98 -4.40
C ALA A 198 9.32 9.92 -4.04
N LEU A 199 9.38 11.19 -4.45
CA LEU A 199 8.31 12.17 -4.24
C LEU A 199 6.99 11.72 -4.88
N LEU A 200 7.00 11.43 -6.18
CA LEU A 200 5.78 11.07 -6.90
C LEU A 200 5.18 9.77 -6.39
N LEU A 201 6.01 8.82 -5.93
CA LEU A 201 5.52 7.61 -5.32
C LEU A 201 4.77 7.88 -4.00
N GLY A 202 5.35 8.72 -3.13
CA GLY A 202 4.68 9.14 -1.89
C GLY A 202 3.38 9.92 -2.17
N MET A 203 3.41 10.84 -3.15
CA MET A 203 2.26 11.63 -3.57
C MET A 203 1.17 10.81 -4.29
N ALA A 204 1.48 9.59 -4.75
CA ALA A 204 0.50 8.69 -5.37
C ALA A 204 -0.54 8.13 -4.38
N ASN A 205 -0.52 8.56 -3.12
CA ASN A 205 -1.36 8.00 -2.05
C ASN A 205 -1.22 6.46 -1.95
N PRO A 206 0.01 5.96 -1.65
CA PRO A 206 0.37 4.56 -1.79
C PRO A 206 -0.48 3.61 -0.95
N ASN A 207 -1.07 4.09 0.16
CA ASN A 207 -1.94 3.28 1.01
C ASN A 207 -3.29 2.93 0.35
N GLU A 208 -3.71 3.68 -0.67
CA GLU A 208 -4.89 3.37 -1.49
C GLU A 208 -4.60 2.43 -2.66
N LEU A 209 -3.32 2.18 -2.97
CA LEU A 209 -2.89 1.31 -4.05
C LEU A 209 -2.72 -0.13 -3.56
N SER A 210 -3.18 -1.09 -4.35
CA SER A 210 -2.79 -2.48 -4.11
C SER A 210 -1.28 -2.65 -4.34
N GLN A 211 -0.68 -3.65 -3.73
CA GLN A 211 0.74 -3.97 -3.87
C GLN A 211 1.19 -4.10 -5.34
N ARG A 212 0.33 -4.71 -6.19
CA ARG A 212 0.59 -4.83 -7.62
C ARG A 212 0.58 -3.46 -8.32
N GLN A 213 -0.40 -2.60 -7.98
CA GLN A 213 -0.46 -1.24 -8.53
C GLN A 213 0.74 -0.40 -8.09
N LEU A 214 1.14 -0.51 -6.83
CA LEU A 214 2.29 0.21 -6.31
C LEU A 214 3.60 -0.18 -7.01
N THR A 215 3.83 -1.47 -7.21
CA THR A 215 4.99 -1.99 -7.98
C THR A 215 4.95 -1.49 -9.42
N PHE A 216 3.78 -1.49 -10.03
CA PHE A 216 3.59 -0.98 -11.40
C PHE A 216 3.86 0.53 -11.48
N VAL A 217 3.39 1.33 -10.51
CA VAL A 217 3.67 2.77 -10.45
C VAL A 217 5.16 3.04 -10.31
N ALA A 218 5.86 2.31 -9.43
CA ALA A 218 7.31 2.45 -9.27
C ALA A 218 8.06 2.17 -10.58
N PHE A 219 7.64 1.15 -11.35
CA PHE A 219 8.18 0.86 -12.66
C PHE A 219 7.90 1.99 -13.69
N LEU A 220 6.68 2.53 -13.71
CA LEU A 220 6.37 3.65 -14.61
C LEU A 220 7.21 4.90 -14.29
N LEU A 221 7.51 5.14 -13.02
CA LEU A 221 8.30 6.28 -12.59
C LEU A 221 9.76 6.22 -13.06
N GLU A 222 10.30 5.04 -13.40
CA GLU A 222 11.62 4.95 -14.03
C GLU A 222 11.71 5.77 -15.33
N ARG A 223 10.62 5.83 -16.10
CA ARG A 223 10.52 6.57 -17.36
C ARG A 223 9.86 7.94 -17.25
N TRP A 224 9.00 8.13 -16.24
CA TRP A 224 8.17 9.32 -16.19
C TRP A 224 8.71 10.42 -15.30
N ALA A 225 9.59 10.10 -14.36
CA ALA A 225 10.22 11.09 -13.50
C ALA A 225 11.03 12.15 -14.30
N GLU A 226 11.61 11.77 -15.44
CA GLU A 226 12.28 12.72 -16.35
C GLU A 226 11.37 13.83 -16.90
N LYS A 227 10.02 13.61 -16.89
CA LYS A 227 9.02 14.57 -17.39
C LYS A 227 8.63 15.63 -16.38
N VAL A 228 9.22 15.58 -15.19
CA VAL A 228 8.97 16.52 -14.11
C VAL A 228 10.23 17.33 -13.85
N GLU A 229 10.06 18.65 -13.81
CA GLU A 229 11.14 19.58 -13.54
C GLU A 229 10.95 20.21 -12.15
N ILE A 230 12.04 20.63 -11.54
CA ILE A 230 12.04 21.34 -10.26
C ILE A 230 12.58 22.74 -10.53
N ALA A 231 11.78 23.76 -10.21
CA ALA A 231 12.14 25.17 -10.37
C ALA A 231 12.31 25.83 -8.99
N ALA A 232 13.24 26.77 -8.90
CA ALA A 232 13.42 27.62 -7.71
C ALA A 232 12.37 28.72 -7.62
N GLU A 233 11.82 29.15 -8.76
CA GLU A 233 10.81 30.19 -8.86
C GLU A 233 9.44 29.62 -9.19
N ALA A 234 8.40 30.22 -8.63
CA ALA A 234 7.02 29.77 -8.89
C ALA A 234 6.68 30.01 -10.38
N PRO A 235 6.14 28.98 -11.07
CA PRO A 235 5.65 29.17 -12.43
C PRO A 235 4.43 30.10 -12.43
N GLU A 236 4.32 30.94 -13.47
CA GLU A 236 3.12 31.73 -13.71
C GLU A 236 2.00 30.83 -14.23
N GLU A 237 1.10 30.42 -13.37
CA GLU A 237 0.00 29.50 -13.71
C GLU A 237 -1.29 29.84 -12.95
N ASP A 238 -2.43 29.53 -13.60
CA ASP A 238 -3.77 29.64 -12.98
C ASP A 238 -4.02 28.60 -11.87
N VAL A 239 -3.25 27.50 -11.86
CA VAL A 239 -3.35 26.43 -10.84
C VAL A 239 -2.14 26.52 -9.92
N PRO A 240 -2.34 26.58 -8.59
CA PRO A 240 -1.22 26.59 -7.65
C PRO A 240 -0.26 25.43 -7.92
N PRO A 241 1.06 25.70 -8.04
CA PRO A 241 2.04 24.66 -8.25
C PRO A 241 2.14 23.72 -7.03
N LEU A 242 2.68 22.54 -7.24
CA LEU A 242 3.10 21.68 -6.14
C LEU A 242 4.36 22.28 -5.53
N ILE A 243 4.31 22.57 -4.23
CA ILE A 243 5.41 23.15 -3.48
C ILE A 243 6.11 22.07 -2.69
N ILE A 244 7.43 22.02 -2.80
CA ILE A 244 8.32 21.22 -1.95
C ILE A 244 9.03 22.20 -1.04
N ASP A 245 9.05 21.94 0.25
CA ASP A 245 9.96 22.61 1.17
C ASP A 245 11.15 21.68 1.46
N LEU A 246 12.35 22.09 1.06
CA LEU A 246 13.57 21.30 1.25
C LEU A 246 13.98 21.17 2.73
N GLN A 247 13.39 21.94 3.63
CA GLN A 247 13.57 21.82 5.08
C GLN A 247 12.46 21.02 5.77
N SER A 248 11.49 20.53 5.01
CA SER A 248 10.36 19.77 5.52
C SER A 248 10.75 18.32 5.89
N ASP A 249 9.89 17.70 6.67
CA ASP A 249 9.97 16.27 7.02
C ASP A 249 8.68 15.51 6.66
N ILE A 250 7.92 16.05 5.70
CA ILE A 250 6.67 15.47 5.21
C ILE A 250 6.66 15.34 3.69
N CYS A 251 5.73 14.53 3.18
CA CYS A 251 5.42 14.46 1.76
C CYS A 251 4.87 15.82 1.28
N PRO A 252 5.30 16.33 0.11
CA PRO A 252 4.78 17.57 -0.43
C PRO A 252 3.26 17.58 -0.59
N GLU A 253 2.64 18.68 -0.23
CA GLU A 253 1.21 18.93 -0.39
C GLU A 253 0.97 20.25 -1.16
N ARG A 254 -0.14 20.35 -1.91
CA ARG A 254 -0.48 21.59 -2.66
C ARG A 254 -0.90 22.74 -1.75
N GLU A 255 -1.44 22.41 -0.59
CA GLU A 255 -1.92 23.36 0.41
C GLU A 255 -1.19 23.06 1.73
N GLY A 256 0.12 23.18 1.72
CA GLY A 256 0.98 22.98 2.89
C GLY A 256 1.21 24.30 3.66
N PRO A 257 1.89 24.23 4.81
CA PRO A 257 2.38 25.41 5.51
C PRO A 257 3.30 26.22 4.60
N GLU A 258 3.53 27.48 4.95
CA GLU A 258 4.46 28.33 4.23
C GLU A 258 5.85 27.70 4.22
N ALA A 259 6.40 27.49 3.01
CA ALA A 259 7.66 26.81 2.83
C ALA A 259 8.83 27.74 3.13
N VAL A 260 9.83 27.23 3.85
CA VAL A 260 11.04 27.97 4.22
C VAL A 260 12.03 28.01 3.05
N GLU A 261 12.20 26.88 2.36
CA GLU A 261 13.08 26.77 1.20
C GLU A 261 12.33 26.11 0.03
N PRO A 262 11.42 26.89 -0.61
CA PRO A 262 10.49 26.35 -1.59
C PRO A 262 11.19 25.91 -2.88
N ARG A 263 10.71 24.81 -3.44
CA ARG A 263 10.89 24.39 -4.83
C ARG A 263 9.53 24.06 -5.43
N TYR A 264 9.42 24.24 -6.73
CA TYR A 264 8.16 24.09 -7.45
C TYR A 264 8.26 22.95 -8.47
N LEU A 265 7.34 21.98 -8.40
CA LEU A 265 7.29 20.90 -9.38
C LEU A 265 6.51 21.35 -10.62
N ASP A 266 7.18 21.35 -11.77
CA ASP A 266 6.49 21.44 -13.06
C ASP A 266 6.13 20.04 -13.56
N VAL A 267 4.84 19.72 -13.50
CA VAL A 267 4.26 18.45 -13.93
C VAL A 267 3.57 18.52 -15.30
N LYS A 268 3.70 19.61 -16.06
CA LYS A 268 2.97 19.83 -17.34
C LYS A 268 3.24 18.73 -18.37
N ARG A 269 4.51 18.37 -18.55
CA ARG A 269 4.91 17.29 -19.48
C ARG A 269 4.36 15.94 -19.05
N LEU A 270 4.38 15.66 -17.75
CA LEU A 270 3.79 14.44 -17.17
C LEU A 270 2.27 14.44 -17.37
N ALA A 271 1.59 15.55 -17.05
CA ALA A 271 0.15 15.71 -17.22
C ALA A 271 -0.31 15.50 -18.68
N LYS A 272 0.41 16.08 -19.63
CA LYS A 272 0.16 15.86 -21.07
C LYS A 272 0.34 14.40 -21.46
N SER A 273 1.40 13.76 -20.96
CA SER A 273 1.72 12.36 -21.22
C SER A 273 0.63 11.43 -20.69
N LEU A 274 0.15 11.65 -19.46
CA LEU A 274 -0.93 10.88 -18.83
C LEU A 274 -2.26 11.06 -19.56
N ARG A 275 -2.69 12.30 -19.84
CA ARG A 275 -3.94 12.58 -20.56
C ARG A 275 -3.98 11.91 -21.92
N ASN A 276 -2.87 11.95 -22.67
CA ASN A 276 -2.78 11.31 -23.96
C ASN A 276 -2.98 9.78 -23.85
N ARG A 277 -2.28 9.12 -22.94
CA ARG A 277 -2.41 7.67 -22.72
C ARG A 277 -3.82 7.26 -22.28
N ILE A 278 -4.42 8.00 -21.34
CA ILE A 278 -5.80 7.78 -20.89
C ILE A 278 -6.76 7.90 -22.10
N GLY A 279 -6.61 8.93 -22.93
CA GLY A 279 -7.43 9.12 -24.13
C GLY A 279 -7.29 7.99 -25.16
N LEU A 280 -6.08 7.47 -25.35
CA LEU A 280 -5.81 6.36 -26.26
C LEU A 280 -6.33 5.02 -25.73
N LEU A 281 -6.21 4.75 -24.42
CA LEU A 281 -6.79 3.57 -23.78
C LEU A 281 -8.33 3.55 -23.93
N ARG A 282 -8.99 4.70 -23.76
CA ARG A 282 -10.44 4.86 -23.97
C ARG A 282 -10.88 4.59 -25.41
N LYS A 283 -9.98 4.83 -26.36
CA LYS A 283 -10.20 4.52 -27.78
C LYS A 283 -9.90 3.06 -28.14
N GLY A 284 -9.49 2.25 -27.16
CA GLY A 284 -9.20 0.83 -27.34
C GLY A 284 -7.77 0.51 -27.78
N GLU A 285 -6.84 1.48 -27.71
CA GLU A 285 -5.43 1.18 -27.97
C GLU A 285 -4.87 0.23 -26.90
N SER A 286 -3.98 -0.67 -27.35
CA SER A 286 -3.38 -1.65 -26.44
C SER A 286 -2.35 -1.00 -25.52
N PRO A 287 -2.28 -1.40 -24.23
CA PRO A 287 -1.27 -0.91 -23.28
C PRO A 287 0.18 -1.08 -23.76
N ALA A 288 0.48 -2.15 -24.46
CA ALA A 288 1.82 -2.42 -24.99
C ALA A 288 2.29 -1.33 -25.97
N LYS A 289 1.41 -0.87 -26.88
CA LYS A 289 1.71 0.24 -27.81
C LYS A 289 1.93 1.58 -27.09
N LEU A 290 1.40 1.72 -25.89
CA LEU A 290 1.53 2.92 -25.06
C LEU A 290 2.73 2.87 -24.11
N ALA A 291 3.56 1.84 -24.25
CA ALA A 291 4.70 1.56 -23.38
C ALA A 291 4.31 1.48 -21.89
N LEU A 292 3.17 0.84 -21.60
CA LEU A 292 2.67 0.62 -20.23
C LEU A 292 3.02 -0.78 -19.69
N GLY A 293 3.66 -1.61 -20.52
CA GLY A 293 4.04 -2.97 -20.12
C GLY A 293 2.85 -3.95 -20.09
N GLU A 294 3.16 -5.22 -19.81
CA GLU A 294 2.18 -6.32 -19.79
C GLU A 294 1.32 -6.31 -18.52
N ASP A 295 1.78 -5.68 -17.45
CA ASP A 295 1.05 -5.56 -16.18
C ASP A 295 -0.14 -4.60 -16.25
N CYS A 296 -0.24 -3.81 -17.31
CA CYS A 296 -1.33 -2.89 -17.57
C CYS A 296 -2.54 -3.62 -18.19
N VAL A 297 -3.43 -4.14 -17.36
CA VAL A 297 -4.63 -4.86 -17.80
C VAL A 297 -5.85 -3.93 -17.72
N GLN A 298 -6.63 -3.85 -18.82
CA GLN A 298 -7.87 -3.07 -18.88
C GLN A 298 -9.03 -3.76 -18.14
N PRO A 299 -9.96 -3.00 -17.53
CA PRO A 299 -10.02 -1.52 -17.40
C PRO A 299 -9.20 -0.95 -16.23
N SER A 300 -8.61 -1.80 -15.39
CA SER A 300 -7.94 -1.38 -14.15
C SER A 300 -6.75 -0.46 -14.41
N CYS A 301 -6.07 -0.62 -15.55
CA CYS A 301 -4.94 0.23 -15.92
C CYS A 301 -5.37 1.67 -16.21
N GLU A 302 -6.43 1.86 -17.00
CA GLU A 302 -6.97 3.21 -17.24
C GLU A 302 -7.38 3.89 -15.93
N GLN A 303 -8.10 3.16 -15.07
CA GLN A 303 -8.54 3.67 -13.78
C GLN A 303 -7.35 4.11 -12.91
N LEU A 304 -6.27 3.33 -12.90
CA LEU A 304 -5.04 3.68 -12.21
C LEU A 304 -4.39 4.94 -12.79
N LEU A 305 -4.28 5.07 -14.12
CA LEU A 305 -3.72 6.28 -14.73
C LEU A 305 -4.57 7.53 -14.44
N VAL A 306 -5.90 7.41 -14.42
CA VAL A 306 -6.81 8.49 -14.01
C VAL A 306 -6.59 8.85 -12.53
N PHE A 307 -6.43 7.86 -11.67
CA PHE A 307 -6.11 8.08 -10.27
C PHE A 307 -4.79 8.84 -10.10
N LEU A 308 -3.70 8.37 -10.73
CA LEU A 308 -2.38 9.03 -10.69
C LEU A 308 -2.42 10.45 -11.26
N TYR A 309 -3.17 10.67 -12.35
CA TYR A 309 -3.34 12.00 -12.91
C TYR A 309 -3.99 12.97 -11.90
N ARG A 310 -4.98 12.49 -11.14
CA ARG A 310 -5.60 13.29 -10.07
C ARG A 310 -4.63 13.60 -8.94
N GLN A 311 -3.83 12.61 -8.51
CA GLN A 311 -2.89 12.81 -7.41
C GLN A 311 -1.75 13.78 -7.78
N TRP A 312 -1.19 13.63 -8.98
CA TRP A 312 0.01 14.37 -9.38
C TRP A 312 -0.26 15.69 -10.11
N CYS A 313 -1.32 15.74 -10.91
CA CYS A 313 -1.49 16.80 -11.91
C CYS A 313 -2.73 17.69 -11.72
N GLN A 314 -3.65 17.34 -10.83
CA GLN A 314 -4.84 18.14 -10.56
C GLN A 314 -4.76 18.81 -9.19
N ALA A 315 -5.35 20.02 -9.07
CA ALA A 315 -5.62 20.60 -7.77
C ALA A 315 -6.50 19.63 -6.95
N ARG A 316 -6.22 19.52 -5.65
CA ARG A 316 -7.02 18.69 -4.76
C ARG A 316 -8.46 19.20 -4.80
N GLN A 317 -9.37 18.39 -5.27
CA GLN A 317 -10.79 18.76 -5.22
C GLN A 317 -11.23 18.80 -3.75
N PRO A 318 -12.00 19.82 -3.33
CA PRO A 318 -12.58 19.82 -2.00
C PRO A 318 -13.35 18.51 -1.79
N ARG A 319 -13.21 17.94 -0.62
CA ARG A 319 -13.89 16.69 -0.28
C ARG A 319 -15.40 16.87 -0.39
N ALA A 320 -16.08 15.90 -0.98
CA ALA A 320 -17.55 15.95 -1.18
C ALA A 320 -18.34 15.98 0.14
N ALA A 321 -17.74 15.61 1.26
CA ALA A 321 -18.33 15.67 2.58
C ALA A 321 -17.30 16.09 3.63
N GLU A 322 -17.71 16.98 4.52
CA GLU A 322 -16.92 17.38 5.68
C GLU A 322 -16.72 16.17 6.61
N ARG A 323 -15.54 16.05 7.18
CA ARG A 323 -15.22 15.01 8.14
C ARG A 323 -15.28 15.55 9.54
N LYS A 324 -16.04 14.85 10.38
CA LYS A 324 -16.11 15.11 11.81
C LYS A 324 -15.07 14.23 12.52
N ARG A 325 -14.23 14.84 13.35
CA ARG A 325 -13.37 14.08 14.26
C ARG A 325 -14.23 13.41 15.31
N SER A 326 -13.96 12.15 15.58
CA SER A 326 -14.63 11.37 16.61
C SER A 326 -13.60 10.53 17.36
N ALA A 327 -13.94 10.11 18.55
CA ALA A 327 -13.17 9.12 19.31
C ALA A 327 -14.09 7.96 19.74
N ASP A 328 -15.23 7.81 19.05
CA ASP A 328 -16.25 6.85 19.41
C ASP A 328 -15.79 5.42 19.13
N PRO A 329 -16.12 4.47 20.00
CA PRO A 329 -15.84 3.08 19.77
C PRO A 329 -16.70 2.54 18.63
N VAL A 330 -16.12 1.65 17.83
CA VAL A 330 -16.80 0.95 16.74
C VAL A 330 -16.45 -0.53 16.79
N GLN A 331 -17.42 -1.37 16.57
CA GLN A 331 -17.23 -2.80 16.42
C GLN A 331 -17.08 -3.14 14.94
N ALA A 332 -16.15 -4.06 14.63
CA ALA A 332 -15.91 -4.47 13.26
C ALA A 332 -15.77 -6.00 13.16
N CYS A 333 -16.21 -6.54 12.04
CA CYS A 333 -15.98 -7.94 11.67
C CYS A 333 -15.66 -8.04 10.18
N ASN A 334 -14.83 -9.01 9.84
CA ASN A 334 -14.51 -9.37 8.47
C ASN A 334 -15.07 -10.77 8.17
N ASP A 335 -14.99 -11.19 6.90
CA ASP A 335 -15.56 -12.43 6.40
C ASP A 335 -17.10 -12.36 6.23
N ILE A 336 -17.56 -12.80 5.07
CA ILE A 336 -18.99 -12.76 4.73
C ILE A 336 -19.83 -13.61 5.69
N ALA A 337 -19.29 -14.72 6.19
CA ALA A 337 -20.01 -15.58 7.11
C ALA A 337 -20.19 -14.94 8.49
N ALA A 338 -19.14 -14.28 9.01
CA ALA A 338 -19.21 -13.53 10.26
C ALA A 338 -20.14 -12.31 10.11
N ILE A 339 -20.02 -11.56 9.02
CA ILE A 339 -20.88 -10.41 8.75
C ILE A 339 -22.34 -10.87 8.63
N HIS A 340 -22.60 -11.96 7.90
CA HIS A 340 -23.93 -12.52 7.76
C HIS A 340 -24.53 -12.93 9.12
N TYR A 341 -23.72 -13.56 10.00
CA TYR A 341 -24.13 -13.92 11.35
C TYR A 341 -24.50 -12.68 12.18
N TYR A 342 -23.66 -11.67 12.22
CA TYR A 342 -23.92 -10.46 13.01
C TYR A 342 -25.05 -9.57 12.45
N VAL A 343 -25.29 -9.61 11.13
CA VAL A 343 -26.42 -8.91 10.49
C VAL A 343 -27.73 -9.65 10.72
N SER A 344 -27.74 -10.99 10.66
CA SER A 344 -28.94 -11.80 10.84
C SER A 344 -29.30 -12.05 12.32
N GLY A 345 -28.30 -12.04 13.21
CA GLY A 345 -28.45 -12.44 14.60
C GLY A 345 -28.54 -13.95 14.83
N HIS A 346 -28.32 -14.76 13.79
CA HIS A 346 -28.43 -16.22 13.90
C HIS A 346 -27.50 -16.95 12.92
N VAL A 347 -27.27 -18.22 13.22
CA VAL A 347 -26.47 -19.12 12.38
C VAL A 347 -27.15 -19.35 11.04
N PHE A 348 -26.36 -19.30 9.96
CA PHE A 348 -26.87 -19.60 8.62
C PHE A 348 -27.35 -21.06 8.54
N LYS A 349 -28.57 -21.23 8.09
CA LYS A 349 -29.20 -22.52 7.75
C LYS A 349 -29.66 -22.53 6.31
N GLN A 350 -29.68 -23.71 5.70
CA GLN A 350 -30.20 -23.84 4.34
C GLN A 350 -31.68 -23.46 4.29
N PRO A 351 -32.08 -22.57 3.36
CA PRO A 351 -33.49 -22.31 3.14
C PRO A 351 -34.27 -23.58 2.83
N GLY A 352 -35.42 -23.74 3.46
CA GLY A 352 -36.28 -24.92 3.29
C GLY A 352 -35.93 -26.15 4.17
N GLU A 353 -34.80 -26.13 4.89
CA GLU A 353 -34.57 -27.16 5.90
C GLU A 353 -35.51 -26.94 7.10
N ALA A 354 -36.28 -27.98 7.44
CA ALA A 354 -37.13 -27.94 8.63
C ALA A 354 -36.27 -27.63 9.87
N LYS A 355 -36.79 -26.80 10.77
CA LYS A 355 -36.15 -26.53 12.07
C LYS A 355 -36.19 -27.82 12.88
N GLU A 356 -35.26 -28.74 12.64
CA GLU A 356 -35.03 -29.86 13.57
C GLU A 356 -34.43 -29.27 14.84
N LEU A 357 -35.27 -29.12 15.83
CA LEU A 357 -34.82 -28.82 17.19
C LEU A 357 -34.04 -30.03 17.69
N THR A 358 -32.85 -29.80 18.21
CA THR A 358 -32.13 -30.87 18.93
C THR A 358 -32.95 -31.33 20.13
N SER A 359 -32.74 -32.56 20.62
CA SER A 359 -33.46 -33.02 21.81
C SER A 359 -33.27 -32.07 22.99
N ALA A 360 -32.07 -31.55 23.20
CA ALA A 360 -31.79 -30.52 24.24
C ALA A 360 -32.59 -29.24 24.04
N GLN A 361 -32.75 -28.76 22.81
CA GLN A 361 -33.57 -27.58 22.51
C GLN A 361 -35.07 -27.82 22.71
N ARG A 362 -35.56 -29.04 22.39
CA ARG A 362 -36.94 -29.44 22.70
C ARG A 362 -37.20 -29.51 24.21
N ASP A 363 -36.24 -30.04 24.94
CA ASP A 363 -36.32 -30.11 26.40
C ASP A 363 -36.29 -28.72 27.05
N GLN A 364 -35.44 -27.78 26.52
CA GLN A 364 -35.42 -26.40 26.95
C GLN A 364 -36.73 -25.66 26.66
N ILE A 365 -37.32 -25.86 25.48
CA ILE A 365 -38.62 -25.29 25.13
C ILE A 365 -39.72 -25.86 26.04
N ALA A 366 -39.67 -27.14 26.29
CA ALA A 366 -40.64 -27.81 27.17
C ALA A 366 -40.51 -27.33 28.62
N ALA A 367 -39.29 -27.08 29.11
CA ALA A 367 -39.04 -26.64 30.50
C ALA A 367 -39.18 -25.15 30.72
N PHE A 368 -38.79 -24.32 29.77
CA PHE A 368 -38.63 -22.87 29.94
C PHE A 368 -39.36 -22.00 28.90
N GLY A 369 -40.07 -22.61 27.93
CA GLY A 369 -40.80 -21.91 26.89
C GLY A 369 -39.94 -21.18 25.84
N ARG A 370 -38.60 -21.32 25.92
CA ARG A 370 -37.63 -20.69 25.01
C ARG A 370 -36.33 -21.50 24.96
N VAL A 371 -35.61 -21.39 23.86
CA VAL A 371 -34.22 -21.86 23.76
C VAL A 371 -33.30 -20.82 24.41
N SER A 372 -32.32 -21.29 25.19
CA SER A 372 -31.33 -20.40 25.80
C SER A 372 -30.43 -19.78 24.72
N THR A 373 -30.20 -18.47 24.78
CA THR A 373 -29.27 -17.74 23.89
C THR A 373 -27.79 -18.07 24.14
N ARG A 374 -27.48 -18.86 25.17
CA ARG A 374 -26.09 -19.29 25.47
C ARG A 374 -25.43 -20.08 24.33
N ASP A 375 -26.21 -20.83 23.56
CA ASP A 375 -25.69 -21.60 22.41
C ASP A 375 -25.23 -20.69 21.25
N GLU A 376 -25.68 -19.42 21.17
CA GLU A 376 -25.30 -18.50 20.10
C GLU A 376 -23.96 -17.81 20.37
N ASP A 377 -23.65 -17.50 21.64
CA ASP A 377 -22.35 -16.94 22.02
C ASP A 377 -21.22 -17.99 21.84
N ASP A 378 -21.48 -19.25 22.20
CA ASP A 378 -20.56 -20.35 21.95
C ASP A 378 -20.31 -20.59 20.45
N TYR A 379 -21.31 -20.38 19.60
CA TYR A 379 -21.18 -20.58 18.15
C TYR A 379 -20.21 -19.59 17.52
N SER A 380 -20.24 -18.32 17.91
CA SER A 380 -19.32 -17.30 17.38
C SER A 380 -17.85 -17.65 17.71
N VAL A 381 -17.60 -18.16 18.90
CA VAL A 381 -16.28 -18.58 19.37
C VAL A 381 -15.80 -19.83 18.61
N VAL A 382 -16.66 -20.84 18.48
CA VAL A 382 -16.32 -22.09 17.78
C VAL A 382 -16.01 -21.87 16.30
N HIS A 383 -16.71 -20.94 15.63
CA HIS A 383 -16.50 -20.63 14.21
C HIS A 383 -15.52 -19.49 13.98
N GLY A 384 -14.93 -18.94 15.04
CA GLY A 384 -13.96 -17.85 14.95
C GLY A 384 -14.55 -16.55 14.39
N TYR A 385 -15.84 -16.29 14.62
CA TYR A 385 -16.49 -15.03 14.29
C TYR A 385 -16.10 -13.98 15.33
N VAL A 386 -14.98 -13.30 15.07
CA VAL A 386 -14.44 -12.30 15.99
C VAL A 386 -15.11 -10.98 15.74
N LEU A 387 -15.66 -10.39 16.80
CA LEU A 387 -16.11 -9.01 16.81
C LEU A 387 -15.02 -8.15 17.45
N GLU A 388 -14.40 -7.33 16.65
CA GLU A 388 -13.23 -6.55 17.05
C GLU A 388 -13.62 -5.16 17.52
N HIS A 389 -12.85 -4.62 18.46
CA HIS A 389 -13.00 -3.26 18.96
C HIS A 389 -12.00 -2.32 18.27
N TRP A 390 -12.54 -1.33 17.59
CA TRP A 390 -11.82 -0.26 16.94
C TRP A 390 -12.27 1.08 17.49
N GLN A 391 -11.55 2.15 17.20
CA GLN A 391 -11.88 3.52 17.53
C GLN A 391 -11.97 4.34 16.25
N ILE A 392 -13.02 5.15 16.11
CA ILE A 392 -13.16 6.10 15.01
C ILE A 392 -12.21 7.27 15.28
N GLU A 393 -11.48 7.73 14.28
CA GLU A 393 -10.70 8.98 14.33
C GLU A 393 -11.39 10.11 13.59
N ASP A 394 -11.96 9.81 12.45
CA ASP A 394 -12.81 10.73 11.69
C ASP A 394 -13.87 9.97 10.90
N GLU A 395 -14.98 10.62 10.64
CA GLU A 395 -16.10 10.05 9.90
C GLU A 395 -16.76 11.08 8.98
N SER A 396 -17.41 10.59 7.95
CA SER A 396 -18.28 11.33 7.05
C SER A 396 -19.44 10.44 6.60
N SER A 397 -20.39 11.00 5.86
CA SER A 397 -21.50 10.21 5.29
C SER A 397 -21.06 9.08 4.33
N GLN A 398 -19.82 9.10 3.85
CA GLN A 398 -19.31 8.15 2.86
C GLN A 398 -18.19 7.24 3.38
N GLY A 399 -17.65 7.52 4.56
CA GLY A 399 -16.54 6.71 5.04
C GLY A 399 -16.06 7.06 6.44
N ILE A 400 -15.34 6.13 7.01
CA ILE A 400 -14.83 6.15 8.37
C ILE A 400 -13.33 5.90 8.33
N LYS A 401 -12.56 6.71 9.06
CA LYS A 401 -11.18 6.39 9.44
C LYS A 401 -11.20 5.82 10.84
N MET A 402 -10.66 4.62 11.01
CA MET A 402 -10.66 3.95 12.30
C MET A 402 -9.29 3.34 12.61
N VAL A 403 -9.02 3.14 13.89
CA VAL A 403 -7.77 2.57 14.40
C VAL A 403 -8.05 1.42 15.35
N ARG A 404 -7.30 0.33 15.18
CA ARG A 404 -7.18 -0.74 16.15
C ARG A 404 -5.81 -0.63 16.82
N ARG A 405 -5.80 -0.42 18.13
CA ARG A 405 -4.57 -0.28 18.90
C ARG A 405 -3.79 -1.58 18.92
N ALA A 406 -2.46 -1.46 18.94
CA ALA A 406 -1.58 -2.59 19.15
C ALA A 406 -1.97 -3.30 20.47
N GLY A 407 -1.97 -4.62 20.47
CA GLY A 407 -2.40 -5.42 21.62
C GLY A 407 -3.89 -5.73 21.68
N ASN A 408 -4.76 -5.03 20.96
CA ASN A 408 -6.15 -5.45 20.82
C ASN A 408 -6.22 -6.69 19.90
N PRO A 409 -6.89 -7.76 20.36
CA PRO A 409 -7.04 -8.96 19.54
C PRO A 409 -7.85 -8.66 18.28
N GLY A 410 -7.53 -9.32 17.19
CA GLY A 410 -8.25 -9.17 15.95
C GLY A 410 -7.63 -9.95 14.80
N LYS A 411 -8.36 -10.02 13.71
CA LYS A 411 -7.92 -10.65 12.46
C LYS A 411 -7.00 -9.74 11.66
N ARG A 412 -6.46 -10.29 10.61
CA ARG A 412 -5.63 -9.57 9.63
C ARG A 412 -6.50 -9.12 8.47
N TYR A 413 -6.20 -7.94 7.92
CA TYR A 413 -6.96 -7.29 6.88
C TYR A 413 -6.12 -7.05 5.63
N THR A 414 -6.79 -7.03 4.47
CA THR A 414 -6.19 -6.69 3.18
C THR A 414 -6.90 -5.50 2.54
N HIS A 415 -6.18 -4.79 1.68
CA HIS A 415 -6.77 -3.71 0.87
C HIS A 415 -7.91 -4.24 0.01
N GLY A 416 -9.02 -3.50 -0.07
CA GLY A 416 -10.21 -3.86 -0.85
C GLY A 416 -11.11 -4.91 -0.20
N GLN A 417 -10.84 -5.35 1.03
CA GLN A 417 -11.63 -6.34 1.76
C GLN A 417 -12.97 -5.76 2.22
N LEU A 418 -14.01 -6.61 2.23
CA LEU A 418 -15.31 -6.29 2.84
C LEU A 418 -15.17 -6.28 4.36
N ILE A 419 -15.86 -5.33 4.99
CA ILE A 419 -15.91 -5.21 6.44
C ILE A 419 -17.33 -4.82 6.88
N GLY A 420 -17.82 -5.45 7.94
CA GLY A 420 -18.99 -5.00 8.66
C GLY A 420 -18.57 -4.10 9.81
N VAL A 421 -19.19 -2.93 9.95
CA VAL A 421 -18.91 -1.96 11.01
C VAL A 421 -20.18 -1.59 11.74
N ARG A 422 -20.11 -1.47 13.07
CA ARG A 422 -21.22 -1.05 13.92
C ARG A 422 -20.73 -0.02 14.93
N PRO A 423 -21.04 1.29 14.73
CA PRO A 423 -20.81 2.33 15.74
C PRO A 423 -21.55 2.02 17.04
N ALA A 424 -21.04 2.54 18.15
CA ALA A 424 -21.60 2.24 19.48
C ALA A 424 -23.04 2.74 19.68
N ASP A 425 -23.42 3.79 18.98
CA ASP A 425 -24.77 4.38 18.98
C ASP A 425 -25.75 3.68 18.02
N SER A 426 -25.26 2.75 17.19
CA SER A 426 -26.05 2.02 16.22
C SER A 426 -26.37 0.58 16.66
N LYS A 427 -27.61 0.16 16.41
CA LYS A 427 -28.03 -1.24 16.58
C LYS A 427 -27.71 -2.10 15.35
N SER A 428 -27.51 -1.48 14.21
CA SER A 428 -27.37 -2.15 12.92
C SER A 428 -25.92 -2.08 12.42
N PHE A 429 -25.47 -3.15 11.80
CA PHE A 429 -24.23 -3.13 11.04
C PHE A 429 -24.41 -2.36 9.74
N MET A 430 -23.36 -1.68 9.32
CA MET A 430 -23.16 -1.14 7.99
C MET A 430 -22.08 -1.97 7.29
N LEU A 431 -22.17 -2.06 5.97
CA LEU A 431 -21.09 -2.65 5.17
C LEU A 431 -20.15 -1.57 4.68
N GLY A 432 -18.88 -1.90 4.63
CA GLY A 432 -17.87 -1.06 4.05
C GLY A 432 -16.83 -1.87 3.28
N GLN A 433 -16.01 -1.15 2.53
CA GLN A 433 -14.84 -1.69 1.87
C GLN A 433 -13.60 -0.94 2.36
N ILE A 434 -12.58 -1.68 2.74
CA ILE A 434 -11.29 -1.12 3.13
C ILE A 434 -10.64 -0.51 1.90
N ARG A 435 -10.48 0.82 1.88
CA ARG A 435 -9.87 1.57 0.78
C ARG A 435 -8.38 1.76 0.96
N TRP A 436 -7.94 1.85 2.20
CA TRP A 436 -6.54 1.92 2.54
C TRP A 436 -6.29 1.34 3.93
N LEU A 437 -5.09 0.84 4.12
CA LEU A 437 -4.57 0.31 5.37
C LEU A 437 -3.20 0.92 5.63
N MET A 438 -2.86 1.10 6.91
CA MET A 438 -1.54 1.54 7.34
C MET A 438 -1.27 1.01 8.74
N GLN A 439 -0.06 0.54 8.97
CA GLN A 439 0.42 0.20 10.30
C GLN A 439 1.54 1.18 10.70
N ASN A 440 1.42 1.80 11.88
CA ASN A 440 2.49 2.66 12.41
C ASN A 440 3.58 1.83 13.11
N ASP A 441 4.64 2.50 13.57
CA ASP A 441 5.75 1.82 14.26
C ASP A 441 5.37 1.33 15.66
N ALA A 442 4.32 1.88 16.28
CA ALA A 442 3.75 1.37 17.53
C ALA A 442 2.92 0.09 17.35
N GLY A 443 2.70 -0.35 16.10
CA GLY A 443 1.90 -1.53 15.77
C GLY A 443 0.39 -1.25 15.64
N ASP A 444 -0.07 -0.01 15.79
CA ASP A 444 -1.46 0.35 15.59
C ASP A 444 -1.85 0.17 14.12
N LEU A 445 -3.01 -0.42 13.88
CA LEU A 445 -3.55 -0.62 12.54
C LEU A 445 -4.62 0.43 12.23
N TYR A 446 -4.37 1.24 11.22
CA TYR A 446 -5.30 2.23 10.70
C TYR A 446 -6.00 1.70 9.45
N ALA A 447 -7.28 1.96 9.33
CA ALA A 447 -8.08 1.62 8.15
C ALA A 447 -8.98 2.80 7.73
N GLY A 448 -8.96 3.10 6.43
CA GLY A 448 -9.97 3.93 5.82
C GLY A 448 -11.03 3.06 5.15
N VAL A 449 -12.24 3.14 5.64
CA VAL A 449 -13.38 2.34 5.17
C VAL A 449 -14.33 3.24 4.40
N ARG A 450 -14.63 2.88 3.16
CA ARG A 450 -15.74 3.48 2.40
C ARG A 450 -17.01 2.71 2.71
N LEU A 451 -18.03 3.39 3.20
CA LEU A 451 -19.33 2.80 3.46
C LEU A 451 -20.06 2.48 2.16
N LEU A 452 -20.70 1.33 2.12
CA LEU A 452 -21.59 0.94 1.02
C LEU A 452 -22.99 1.47 1.29
N ALA A 453 -23.61 2.08 0.29
CA ALA A 453 -24.95 2.61 0.43
C ALA A 453 -25.98 1.49 0.66
N GLY A 454 -26.90 1.72 1.60
CA GLY A 454 -27.98 0.83 1.96
C GLY A 454 -27.73 0.01 3.21
N LEU A 455 -28.79 -0.33 3.92
CA LEU A 455 -28.72 -1.21 5.07
C LEU A 455 -28.56 -2.66 4.60
N PRO A 456 -27.63 -3.43 5.17
CA PRO A 456 -27.46 -4.82 4.81
C PRO A 456 -28.56 -5.68 5.42
N ALA A 457 -29.04 -6.63 4.63
CA ALA A 457 -29.86 -7.73 5.11
C ALA A 457 -29.19 -9.05 4.72
N ALA A 458 -29.15 -9.98 5.66
CA ALA A 458 -28.61 -11.30 5.42
C ALA A 458 -29.54 -12.07 4.47
N THR A 459 -28.97 -12.66 3.44
CA THR A 459 -29.71 -13.42 2.45
C THR A 459 -28.91 -14.66 2.00
N ALA A 460 -29.52 -15.51 1.23
CA ALA A 460 -28.88 -16.69 0.66
C ALA A 460 -29.05 -16.69 -0.86
N VAL A 461 -28.04 -17.16 -1.58
CA VAL A 461 -28.08 -17.24 -3.03
C VAL A 461 -27.68 -18.62 -3.52
N ARG A 462 -28.29 -19.06 -4.62
CA ARG A 462 -27.85 -20.26 -5.34
C ARG A 462 -27.84 -20.02 -6.85
N PRO A 463 -27.02 -20.75 -7.61
CA PRO A 463 -27.01 -20.63 -9.07
C PRO A 463 -28.30 -21.21 -9.64
N THR A 464 -28.74 -20.67 -10.79
CA THR A 464 -29.87 -21.20 -11.58
C THR A 464 -29.35 -21.94 -12.80
N GLY A 465 -30.06 -23.00 -13.23
CA GLY A 465 -29.78 -23.75 -14.46
C GLY A 465 -30.07 -25.25 -14.31
N LEU A 466 -30.23 -25.94 -15.43
CA LEU A 466 -30.57 -27.38 -15.47
C LEU A 466 -29.47 -28.27 -14.85
N ASN A 467 -28.20 -27.84 -14.92
CA ASN A 467 -27.06 -28.60 -14.40
C ASN A 467 -26.77 -28.35 -12.92
N VAL A 468 -27.57 -27.55 -12.22
CA VAL A 468 -27.38 -27.16 -10.82
C VAL A 468 -28.60 -27.49 -9.95
N MET A 469 -29.44 -28.42 -10.40
CA MET A 469 -30.55 -28.92 -9.59
C MET A 469 -29.99 -29.56 -8.30
N GLY A 470 -30.42 -29.03 -7.14
CA GLY A 470 -29.89 -29.45 -5.84
C GLY A 470 -28.68 -28.66 -5.32
N ALA A 471 -28.24 -27.60 -6.02
CA ALA A 471 -27.21 -26.71 -5.49
C ALA A 471 -27.66 -26.07 -4.15
N LYS A 472 -26.78 -26.16 -3.14
CA LYS A 472 -27.02 -25.53 -1.84
C LYS A 472 -26.95 -24.02 -1.94
N TYR A 473 -27.71 -23.36 -1.10
CA TYR A 473 -27.58 -21.91 -0.90
C TYR A 473 -26.25 -21.58 -0.23
N VAL A 474 -25.68 -20.44 -0.61
CA VAL A 474 -24.53 -19.85 0.05
C VAL A 474 -24.90 -18.49 0.63
N GLN A 475 -24.20 -18.08 1.67
CA GLN A 475 -24.41 -16.79 2.32
C GLN A 475 -24.13 -15.63 1.36
N ALA A 476 -25.02 -14.64 1.38
CA ALA A 476 -24.91 -13.40 0.66
C ALA A 476 -25.54 -12.27 1.50
N LEU A 477 -25.34 -11.04 1.07
CA LEU A 477 -25.96 -9.88 1.71
C LEU A 477 -26.67 -9.04 0.64
N SER A 478 -27.85 -8.56 0.92
CA SER A 478 -28.54 -7.59 0.09
C SER A 478 -28.40 -6.20 0.70
N LEU A 479 -28.27 -5.19 -0.15
CA LEU A 479 -28.26 -3.78 0.24
C LEU A 479 -29.48 -3.10 -0.38
N THR A 480 -30.26 -2.40 0.45
CA THR A 480 -31.44 -1.66 0.01
C THR A 480 -31.07 -0.47 -0.87
N ALA A 481 -31.97 -0.06 -1.75
CA ALA A 481 -31.78 1.16 -2.53
C ALA A 481 -31.76 2.40 -1.62
N VAL A 482 -30.90 3.36 -1.97
CA VAL A 482 -30.82 4.67 -1.30
C VAL A 482 -31.00 5.76 -2.34
N GLN A 483 -32.23 6.28 -2.45
CA GLN A 483 -32.60 7.28 -3.47
C GLN A 483 -31.76 8.55 -3.38
N ALA A 484 -31.49 9.03 -2.17
CA ALA A 484 -30.68 10.24 -1.93
C ALA A 484 -29.24 10.15 -2.47
N LEU A 485 -28.73 8.93 -2.67
CA LEU A 485 -27.38 8.67 -3.18
C LEU A 485 -27.42 8.10 -4.62
N ASN A 486 -28.57 8.05 -5.26
CA ASN A 486 -28.78 7.37 -6.54
C ASN A 486 -28.20 5.94 -6.56
N ALA A 487 -28.25 5.26 -5.41
CA ALA A 487 -27.74 3.91 -5.25
C ALA A 487 -28.88 2.89 -5.42
N PRO A 488 -28.90 2.11 -6.50
CA PRO A 488 -29.90 1.05 -6.69
C PRO A 488 -29.63 -0.12 -5.74
N PRO A 489 -30.60 -1.03 -5.56
CA PRO A 489 -30.41 -2.21 -4.75
C PRO A 489 -29.25 -3.06 -5.30
N SER A 490 -28.52 -3.72 -4.42
CA SER A 490 -27.35 -4.50 -4.83
C SER A 490 -27.16 -5.73 -3.95
N LEU A 491 -26.47 -6.73 -4.50
CA LEU A 491 -26.09 -7.96 -3.81
C LEU A 491 -24.57 -8.02 -3.60
N VAL A 492 -24.17 -8.41 -2.41
CA VAL A 492 -22.79 -8.79 -2.09
C VAL A 492 -22.72 -10.32 -2.18
N LEU A 493 -21.90 -10.80 -3.10
CA LEU A 493 -21.83 -12.19 -3.52
C LEU A 493 -20.44 -12.77 -3.33
N PRO A 494 -20.29 -14.07 -3.11
CA PRO A 494 -18.98 -14.74 -3.12
C PRO A 494 -18.27 -14.57 -4.46
N SER A 495 -16.95 -14.78 -4.45
CA SER A 495 -16.12 -14.66 -5.65
C SER A 495 -16.58 -15.54 -6.80
N GLY A 496 -16.39 -15.03 -8.02
CA GLY A 496 -16.70 -15.77 -9.25
C GLY A 496 -18.20 -15.91 -9.54
N TRP A 497 -19.05 -15.41 -8.64
CA TRP A 497 -20.51 -15.49 -8.84
C TRP A 497 -21.02 -14.50 -9.87
N TYR A 498 -20.41 -13.33 -9.98
CA TYR A 498 -20.82 -12.37 -11.01
C TYR A 498 -20.37 -12.83 -12.40
N LYS A 499 -21.34 -12.92 -13.29
CA LYS A 499 -21.18 -12.94 -14.76
C LYS A 499 -22.25 -12.00 -15.35
N PRO A 500 -21.94 -11.21 -16.38
CA PRO A 500 -22.93 -10.33 -17.01
C PRO A 500 -24.21 -11.10 -17.39
N LYS A 501 -25.35 -10.55 -17.00
CA LYS A 501 -26.69 -11.13 -17.27
C LYS A 501 -26.95 -12.50 -16.60
N ARG A 502 -26.09 -12.96 -15.69
CA ARG A 502 -26.34 -14.18 -14.93
C ARG A 502 -27.59 -14.02 -14.07
N VAL A 503 -28.44 -15.03 -14.05
CA VAL A 503 -29.58 -15.12 -13.15
C VAL A 503 -29.15 -15.97 -11.94
N VAL A 504 -29.44 -15.50 -10.75
CA VAL A 504 -29.25 -16.21 -9.48
C VAL A 504 -30.60 -16.28 -8.76
N GLU A 505 -30.77 -17.29 -7.96
CA GLU A 505 -31.92 -17.41 -7.08
C GLU A 505 -31.53 -16.89 -5.69
N VAL A 506 -32.28 -15.92 -5.20
CA VAL A 506 -32.06 -15.24 -3.92
C VAL A 506 -33.20 -15.62 -2.99
N TYR A 507 -32.88 -16.04 -1.80
CA TYR A 507 -33.86 -16.36 -0.76
C TYR A 507 -33.99 -15.17 0.22
N VAL A 508 -35.16 -14.53 0.21
CA VAL A 508 -35.48 -13.42 1.15
C VAL A 508 -36.62 -13.87 2.08
N GLU A 509 -37.80 -14.12 1.58
CA GLU A 509 -38.95 -14.76 2.26
C GLU A 509 -39.55 -15.84 1.38
N GLY A 510 -38.80 -16.25 0.36
CA GLY A 510 -39.10 -17.18 -0.70
C GLY A 510 -38.09 -17.03 -1.82
N ASP A 511 -38.12 -17.93 -2.78
CA ASP A 511 -37.16 -17.96 -3.88
C ASP A 511 -37.49 -16.89 -4.92
N VAL A 512 -36.61 -15.92 -5.09
CA VAL A 512 -36.74 -14.85 -6.10
C VAL A 512 -35.61 -14.98 -7.11
N LYS A 513 -35.92 -15.00 -8.40
CA LYS A 513 -34.90 -15.00 -9.46
C LYS A 513 -34.48 -13.57 -9.80
N VAL A 514 -33.19 -13.31 -9.65
CA VAL A 514 -32.59 -11.99 -9.83
C VAL A 514 -31.55 -12.06 -10.95
N ARG A 515 -31.56 -11.08 -11.84
CA ARG A 515 -30.58 -10.93 -12.92
C ARG A 515 -29.49 -9.95 -12.48
N LEU A 516 -28.24 -10.37 -12.48
CA LEU A 516 -27.11 -9.50 -12.24
C LEU A 516 -26.83 -8.65 -13.48
N THR A 517 -26.90 -7.33 -13.34
CA THR A 517 -26.78 -6.38 -14.45
C THR A 517 -25.36 -5.83 -14.57
N GLU A 518 -24.80 -5.30 -13.50
CA GLU A 518 -23.51 -4.65 -13.48
C GLU A 518 -22.72 -5.03 -12.26
N MET A 519 -21.41 -5.24 -12.42
CA MET A 519 -20.49 -5.39 -11.30
C MET A 519 -20.02 -4.01 -10.84
N ILE A 520 -20.45 -3.61 -9.65
CA ILE A 520 -20.10 -2.31 -9.08
C ILE A 520 -18.68 -2.34 -8.54
N GLU A 521 -18.32 -3.41 -7.83
CA GLU A 521 -17.03 -3.55 -7.15
C GLU A 521 -16.61 -5.01 -7.05
N ARG A 522 -15.29 -5.20 -7.00
CA ARG A 522 -14.64 -6.47 -6.71
C ARG A 522 -13.70 -6.28 -5.52
N GLY A 523 -13.88 -7.06 -4.47
CA GLY A 523 -13.02 -7.05 -3.30
C GLY A 523 -11.78 -7.94 -3.46
N SER A 524 -10.80 -7.77 -2.57
CA SER A 524 -9.60 -8.61 -2.49
C SER A 524 -9.86 -9.98 -1.85
N ASP A 525 -10.88 -10.07 -1.01
CA ASP A 525 -11.40 -11.29 -0.38
C ASP A 525 -12.28 -12.12 -1.32
N GLN A 526 -12.20 -11.78 -2.62
CA GLN A 526 -12.95 -12.42 -3.67
C GLN A 526 -14.47 -12.22 -3.60
N ILE A 527 -14.96 -11.28 -2.82
CA ILE A 527 -16.37 -10.90 -2.76
C ILE A 527 -16.65 -9.79 -3.76
N GLY A 528 -17.73 -9.88 -4.51
CA GLY A 528 -18.16 -8.89 -5.49
C GLY A 528 -19.49 -8.27 -5.12
N ARG A 529 -19.71 -7.00 -5.48
CA ARG A 529 -20.99 -6.31 -5.39
C ARG A 529 -21.57 -6.11 -6.79
N ALA A 530 -22.82 -6.48 -6.99
CA ALA A 530 -23.49 -6.33 -8.27
C ALA A 530 -24.86 -5.67 -8.10
N HIS A 531 -25.28 -4.85 -9.09
CA HIS A 531 -26.66 -4.37 -9.21
C HIS A 531 -27.61 -5.51 -9.58
N VAL A 532 -28.83 -5.36 -9.10
CA VAL A 532 -29.92 -6.34 -9.25
C VAL A 532 -30.93 -5.87 -10.28
#